data_facb0b155cd0c4dc2b4646d9d902a1af
#
_entry.id   facb0b155cd0c4dc2b4646d9d902a1af
#
_cell.length_a   1.000
_cell.length_b   1.000
_cell.length_c   1.000
_cell.angle_alpha   90.00
_cell.angle_beta   90.00
_cell.angle_gamma   90.00
#
_symmetry.space_group_name_H-M   'P 1'
#
loop_
_entity.id
_entity.type
_entity.pdbx_description
1 polymer ?
#
loop_
_entity_poly.entity_id
_entity_poly.type
_entity_poly.pdbx_seq_one_letter_code
_entity_poly.pdbx_strand_id
1 'polypeptide(L)'
;NLENRKFKFNNVCCIFPATPFLRAKYLSEGLKFLKKSNLKGFIFAGNKLPRSNLRAFYFKQKKLNLIQADFKNTRTQDLPNTYIDAGQFYWGTKKLWKKESSVFIKNSNILLLPRTKSVDIDNNRDWKEAEIYAKKK
;
A
#
# COMPACT_ATOMS: atom_id res chain seq x y z
N ASN A 1 -19.50 18.53 -1.23
CA ASN A 1 -19.86 17.11 -1.37
C ASN A 1 -20.09 16.81 -2.85
N LEU A 2 -19.33 15.84 -3.43
CA LEU A 2 -19.41 15.47 -4.86
C LEU A 2 -20.79 14.94 -5.25
N GLU A 3 -21.54 14.37 -4.30
CA GLU A 3 -22.91 13.88 -4.54
C GLU A 3 -23.88 15.00 -4.89
N ASN A 4 -23.70 16.19 -4.34
CA ASN A 4 -24.55 17.35 -4.62
C ASN A 4 -24.34 17.93 -6.03
N ARG A 5 -23.27 17.51 -6.74
CA ARG A 5 -22.97 17.94 -8.11
C ARG A 5 -23.56 17.04 -9.20
N LYS A 6 -24.54 16.18 -8.89
CA LYS A 6 -25.22 15.25 -9.82
C LYS A 6 -24.30 14.23 -10.52
N PHE A 7 -23.06 14.03 -10.06
CA PHE A 7 -22.17 12.98 -10.59
C PHE A 7 -22.56 11.62 -10.05
N LYS A 8 -22.92 10.69 -10.93
CA LYS A 8 -23.11 9.28 -10.57
C LYS A 8 -21.76 8.56 -10.65
N PHE A 9 -21.28 8.03 -9.54
CA PHE A 9 -20.05 7.24 -9.47
C PHE A 9 -20.23 6.05 -8.51
N ASN A 10 -19.60 4.95 -8.84
CA ASN A 10 -19.63 3.72 -8.04
C ASN A 10 -18.28 3.41 -7.37
N ASN A 11 -17.19 3.85 -7.98
CA ASN A 11 -15.84 3.63 -7.50
C ASN A 11 -15.15 4.96 -7.23
N VAL A 12 -14.34 4.99 -6.18
CA VAL A 12 -13.58 6.17 -5.74
C VAL A 12 -12.13 5.77 -5.56
N CYS A 13 -11.22 6.60 -6.06
CA CYS A 13 -9.79 6.50 -5.79
C CYS A 13 -9.37 7.66 -4.89
N CYS A 14 -8.85 7.34 -3.72
CA CYS A 14 -8.10 8.29 -2.93
C CYS A 14 -6.65 8.26 -3.41
N ILE A 15 -6.08 9.41 -3.76
CA ILE A 15 -4.68 9.56 -4.18
C ILE A 15 -4.00 10.45 -3.15
N PHE A 16 -2.87 10.00 -2.61
CA PHE A 16 -2.09 10.77 -1.67
C PHE A 16 -1.16 11.76 -2.40
N PRO A 17 -0.91 12.93 -1.82
CA PRO A 17 0.10 13.85 -2.31
C PRO A 17 1.51 13.25 -2.18
N ALA A 18 2.54 13.94 -2.68
CA ALA A 18 3.94 13.55 -2.54
C ALA A 18 4.32 12.18 -3.15
N THR A 19 3.59 11.74 -4.18
CA THR A 19 3.83 10.48 -4.89
C THR A 19 4.34 10.74 -6.32
N PRO A 20 5.61 11.15 -6.50
CA PRO A 20 6.13 11.71 -7.75
C PRO A 20 6.16 10.72 -8.92
N PHE A 21 6.10 9.42 -8.66
CA PHE A 21 6.15 8.37 -9.69
C PHE A 21 4.80 7.74 -10.00
N LEU A 22 3.72 8.26 -9.45
CA LEU A 22 2.37 7.80 -9.76
C LEU A 22 2.08 7.99 -11.26
N ARG A 23 1.55 6.96 -11.90
CA ARG A 23 1.19 6.97 -13.31
C ARG A 23 -0.25 6.50 -13.51
N ALA A 24 -0.91 7.08 -14.51
CA ALA A 24 -2.30 6.72 -14.86
C ALA A 24 -2.49 5.21 -15.11
N LYS A 25 -1.47 4.52 -15.62
CA LYS A 25 -1.52 3.06 -15.82
C LYS A 25 -1.75 2.30 -14.52
N TYR A 26 -1.11 2.69 -13.42
CA TYR A 26 -1.28 2.02 -12.11
C TYR A 26 -2.67 2.24 -11.54
N LEU A 27 -3.22 3.45 -11.72
CA LEU A 27 -4.61 3.73 -11.34
C LEU A 27 -5.59 2.87 -12.14
N SER A 28 -5.38 2.75 -13.46
CA SER A 28 -6.19 1.92 -14.34
C SER A 28 -6.10 0.43 -13.97
N GLU A 29 -4.90 -0.07 -13.67
CA GLU A 29 -4.68 -1.45 -13.22
C GLU A 29 -5.36 -1.72 -11.87
N GLY A 30 -5.24 -0.79 -10.92
CA GLY A 30 -5.91 -0.86 -9.63
C GLY A 30 -7.43 -0.93 -9.75
N LEU A 31 -8.03 -0.11 -10.63
CA LEU A 31 -9.46 -0.17 -10.91
C LEU A 31 -9.88 -1.49 -11.55
N LYS A 32 -9.09 -2.01 -12.50
CA LYS A 32 -9.34 -3.33 -13.10
C LYS A 32 -9.28 -4.44 -12.04
N PHE A 33 -8.31 -4.36 -11.12
CA PHE A 33 -8.17 -5.32 -10.04
C PHE A 33 -9.38 -5.25 -9.08
N LEU A 34 -9.80 -4.04 -8.68
CA LEU A 34 -11.00 -3.86 -7.85
C LEU A 34 -12.23 -4.54 -8.48
N LYS A 35 -12.45 -4.35 -9.78
CA LYS A 35 -13.56 -4.99 -10.51
C LYS A 35 -13.45 -6.50 -10.53
N LYS A 36 -12.24 -7.07 -10.74
CA LYS A 36 -11.99 -8.52 -10.70
C LYS A 36 -12.19 -9.14 -9.32
N SER A 37 -11.93 -8.41 -8.25
CA SER A 37 -12.09 -8.86 -6.85
C SER A 37 -13.54 -8.83 -6.35
N ASN A 38 -14.51 -8.70 -7.25
CA ASN A 38 -15.94 -8.56 -6.93
C ASN A 38 -16.25 -7.39 -5.98
N LEU A 39 -15.39 -6.37 -5.95
CA LEU A 39 -15.59 -5.13 -5.21
C LEU A 39 -15.79 -5.31 -3.68
N LYS A 40 -15.24 -6.38 -3.10
CA LYS A 40 -15.45 -6.74 -1.68
C LYS A 40 -14.47 -6.08 -0.70
N GLY A 41 -13.38 -5.51 -1.20
CA GLY A 41 -12.33 -4.86 -0.41
C GLY A 41 -11.70 -3.71 -1.15
N PHE A 42 -10.74 -3.05 -0.51
CA PHE A 42 -9.95 -1.99 -1.16
C PHE A 42 -8.79 -2.59 -1.96
N ILE A 43 -8.38 -1.90 -3.02
CA ILE A 43 -7.15 -2.18 -3.75
C ILE A 43 -6.23 -0.98 -3.58
N PHE A 44 -5.04 -1.21 -3.09
CA PHE A 44 -4.06 -0.15 -2.87
C PHE A 44 -2.68 -0.53 -3.43
N ALA A 45 -1.85 0.48 -3.65
CA ALA A 45 -0.48 0.29 -4.09
C ALA A 45 0.39 -0.25 -2.95
N GLY A 46 1.26 -1.19 -3.23
CA GLY A 46 2.18 -1.68 -2.24
C GLY A 46 3.43 -2.33 -2.82
N ASN A 47 4.39 -2.59 -1.96
CA ASN A 47 5.66 -3.21 -2.28
C ASN A 47 5.86 -4.53 -1.54
N LYS A 48 6.51 -5.47 -2.19
CA LYS A 48 7.09 -6.62 -1.52
C LYS A 48 8.33 -6.17 -0.75
N LEU A 49 8.44 -6.53 0.50
CA LEU A 49 9.67 -6.31 1.26
C LEU A 49 10.79 -7.24 0.78
N PRO A 50 12.04 -6.76 0.71
CA PRO A 50 13.19 -7.58 0.30
C PRO A 50 13.44 -8.75 1.27
N ARG A 51 13.06 -8.58 2.53
CA ARG A 51 13.09 -9.62 3.58
C ARG A 51 11.80 -9.53 4.38
N SER A 52 11.28 -10.67 4.81
CA SER A 52 10.11 -10.72 5.68
C SER A 52 10.40 -10.01 7.01
N ASN A 53 9.45 -9.20 7.47
CA ASN A 53 9.52 -8.53 8.77
C ASN A 53 8.84 -9.33 9.89
N LEU A 54 8.37 -10.54 9.64
CA LEU A 54 7.69 -11.37 10.65
C LEU A 54 8.61 -11.76 11.82
N ARG A 55 9.93 -11.84 11.57
CA ARG A 55 10.94 -12.05 12.62
C ARG A 55 11.68 -10.76 12.97
N ALA A 56 11.08 -9.60 12.74
CA ALA A 56 11.64 -8.33 13.20
C ALA A 56 11.35 -8.10 14.69
N PHE A 57 12.03 -7.12 15.25
CA PHE A 57 11.97 -6.80 16.67
C PHE A 57 11.56 -5.34 16.86
N TYR A 58 10.97 -5.06 18.01
CA TYR A 58 10.73 -3.71 18.49
C TYR A 58 11.13 -3.59 19.96
N PHE A 59 11.49 -2.38 20.38
CA PHE A 59 11.78 -2.09 21.78
C PHE A 59 10.55 -1.61 22.52
N LYS A 60 10.24 -2.22 23.65
CA LYS A 60 9.25 -1.75 24.60
C LYS A 60 9.88 -1.70 25.99
N GLN A 61 9.90 -0.53 26.63
CA GLN A 61 10.51 -0.33 27.95
C GLN A 61 11.96 -0.85 28.02
N LYS A 62 12.78 -0.56 27.01
CA LYS A 62 14.17 -1.03 26.86
C LYS A 62 14.34 -2.55 26.69
N LYS A 63 13.25 -3.32 26.58
CA LYS A 63 13.27 -4.77 26.31
C LYS A 63 13.02 -5.04 24.85
N LEU A 64 13.79 -5.97 24.28
CA LEU A 64 13.63 -6.43 22.90
C LEU A 64 12.47 -7.43 22.82
N ASN A 65 11.53 -7.19 21.92
CA ASN A 65 10.37 -8.04 21.68
C ASN A 65 10.29 -8.40 20.20
N LEU A 66 9.89 -9.63 19.89
CA LEU A 66 9.58 -10.06 18.52
C LEU A 66 8.23 -9.48 18.08
N ILE A 67 8.12 -9.08 16.81
CA ILE A 67 6.84 -8.68 16.22
C ILE A 67 5.90 -9.89 16.19
N GLN A 68 6.42 -11.08 15.79
CA GLN A 68 5.66 -12.32 15.71
C GLN A 68 6.46 -13.46 16.37
N ALA A 69 6.07 -13.89 17.57
CA ALA A 69 6.78 -14.90 18.33
C ALA A 69 6.80 -16.28 17.65
N ASP A 70 5.76 -16.60 16.86
CA ASP A 70 5.61 -17.87 16.16
C ASP A 70 6.75 -18.16 15.17
N PHE A 71 7.36 -17.11 14.63
CA PHE A 71 8.46 -17.22 13.66
C PHE A 71 9.87 -17.17 14.25
N LYS A 72 10.03 -17.22 15.59
CA LYS A 72 11.33 -17.08 16.25
C LYS A 72 12.38 -18.08 15.75
N ASN A 73 11.98 -19.30 15.44
CA ASN A 73 12.84 -20.40 15.01
C ASN A 73 12.80 -20.65 13.49
N THR A 74 12.00 -19.90 12.73
CA THR A 74 11.86 -20.08 11.27
C THR A 74 13.09 -19.50 10.57
N ARG A 75 13.68 -20.24 9.62
CA ARG A 75 14.77 -19.72 8.80
C ARG A 75 14.30 -18.56 7.92
N THR A 76 15.17 -17.63 7.60
CA THR A 76 14.82 -16.43 6.83
C THR A 76 14.21 -16.76 5.46
N GLN A 77 14.71 -17.79 4.78
CA GLN A 77 14.18 -18.23 3.47
C GLN A 77 12.82 -18.90 3.55
N ASP A 78 12.45 -19.44 4.71
CA ASP A 78 11.18 -20.15 4.93
C ASP A 78 10.07 -19.22 5.46
N LEU A 79 10.42 -17.96 5.75
CA LEU A 79 9.45 -16.97 6.19
C LEU A 79 8.51 -16.57 5.02
N PRO A 80 7.21 -16.44 5.28
CA PRO A 80 6.29 -15.89 4.29
C PRO A 80 6.73 -14.53 3.75
N ASN A 81 6.47 -14.27 2.47
CA ASN A 81 6.68 -12.93 1.92
C ASN A 81 5.78 -11.92 2.63
N THR A 82 6.35 -10.76 2.92
CA THR A 82 5.61 -9.64 3.50
C THR A 82 5.60 -8.45 2.56
N TYR A 83 4.57 -7.63 2.70
CA TYR A 83 4.31 -6.49 1.85
C TYR A 83 4.05 -5.27 2.72
N ILE A 84 4.33 -4.11 2.17
CA ILE A 84 4.08 -2.82 2.82
C ILE A 84 3.24 -1.95 1.90
N ASP A 85 2.37 -1.16 2.47
CA ASP A 85 1.65 -0.09 1.78
C ASP A 85 2.65 0.92 1.19
N ALA A 86 2.38 1.36 -0.03
CA ALA A 86 3.23 2.32 -0.74
C ALA A 86 2.74 3.77 -0.61
N GLY A 87 1.66 4.01 0.14
CA GLY A 87 1.14 5.35 0.41
C GLY A 87 0.71 6.15 -0.82
N GLN A 88 0.38 5.50 -1.95
CA GLN A 88 0.12 6.21 -3.19
C GLN A 88 -1.36 6.41 -3.51
N PHE A 89 -2.12 5.32 -3.56
CA PHE A 89 -3.53 5.37 -3.88
C PHE A 89 -4.31 4.18 -3.31
N TYR A 90 -5.61 4.40 -3.11
CA TYR A 90 -6.53 3.41 -2.57
C TYR A 90 -7.83 3.45 -3.39
N TRP A 91 -8.13 2.36 -4.09
CA TRP A 91 -9.38 2.17 -4.79
C TRP A 91 -10.40 1.45 -3.91
N GLY A 92 -11.63 1.94 -3.87
CA GLY A 92 -12.75 1.29 -3.21
C GLY A 92 -14.07 1.66 -3.86
N THR A 93 -15.12 0.89 -3.56
CA THR A 93 -16.46 1.32 -3.94
C THR A 93 -16.94 2.46 -3.03
N LYS A 94 -17.88 3.27 -3.53
CA LYS A 94 -18.56 4.28 -2.71
C LYS A 94 -19.14 3.68 -1.41
N LYS A 95 -19.65 2.44 -1.46
CA LYS A 95 -20.18 1.72 -0.29
C LYS A 95 -19.09 1.41 0.73
N LEU A 96 -17.92 0.94 0.28
CA LEU A 96 -16.79 0.66 1.16
C LEU A 96 -16.31 1.94 1.87
N TRP A 97 -16.08 3.01 1.12
CA TRP A 97 -15.65 4.30 1.68
C TRP A 97 -16.63 4.92 2.69
N LYS A 98 -17.93 4.60 2.57
CA LYS A 98 -18.93 5.05 3.55
C LYS A 98 -19.03 4.17 4.78
N LYS A 99 -18.72 2.87 4.64
CA LYS A 99 -18.95 1.87 5.71
C LYS A 99 -17.72 1.60 6.54
N GLU A 100 -16.55 1.50 5.90
CA GLU A 100 -15.33 1.03 6.55
C GLU A 100 -14.51 2.20 7.09
N SER A 101 -13.97 2.06 8.30
CA SER A 101 -13.09 3.03 8.96
C SER A 101 -11.62 2.86 8.56
N SER A 102 -11.27 1.76 7.89
CA SER A 102 -9.92 1.46 7.43
C SER A 102 -9.95 0.88 6.03
N VAL A 103 -8.89 1.12 5.25
CA VAL A 103 -8.66 0.48 3.95
C VAL A 103 -8.06 -0.92 4.09
N PHE A 104 -7.53 -1.26 5.26
CA PHE A 104 -6.88 -2.55 5.57
C PHE A 104 -7.88 -3.55 6.16
N ILE A 105 -8.87 -3.95 5.37
CA ILE A 105 -9.88 -4.96 5.76
C ILE A 105 -9.56 -6.32 5.14
N LYS A 106 -10.17 -7.39 5.66
CA LYS A 106 -9.88 -8.78 5.28
C LYS A 106 -9.86 -9.06 3.77
N ASN A 107 -10.73 -8.40 3.00
CA ASN A 107 -10.84 -8.62 1.56
C ASN A 107 -10.06 -7.58 0.73
N SER A 108 -9.29 -6.70 1.37
CA SER A 108 -8.43 -5.77 0.65
C SER A 108 -7.22 -6.49 0.05
N ASN A 109 -6.71 -5.94 -1.04
CA ASN A 109 -5.59 -6.55 -1.75
C ASN A 109 -4.63 -5.48 -2.28
N ILE A 110 -3.44 -5.90 -2.67
CA ILE A 110 -2.34 -5.02 -3.07
C ILE A 110 -2.10 -5.12 -4.57
N LEU A 111 -2.04 -3.99 -5.25
CA LEU A 111 -1.40 -3.87 -6.55
C LEU A 111 0.10 -3.66 -6.31
N LEU A 112 0.90 -4.68 -6.65
CA LEU A 112 2.34 -4.61 -6.44
C LEU A 112 3.00 -3.67 -7.44
N LEU A 113 3.74 -2.70 -6.91
CA LEU A 113 4.54 -1.77 -7.69
C LEU A 113 6.04 -2.02 -7.47
N PRO A 114 6.89 -1.73 -8.46
CA PRO A 114 8.33 -1.68 -8.22
C PRO A 114 8.66 -0.58 -7.21
N ARG A 115 9.57 -0.84 -6.27
CA ARG A 115 9.98 0.13 -5.25
C ARG A 115 10.43 1.47 -5.85
N THR A 116 11.11 1.43 -6.99
CA THR A 116 11.55 2.64 -7.72
C THR A 116 10.41 3.48 -8.30
N LYS A 117 9.17 2.99 -8.25
CA LYS A 117 7.96 3.69 -8.74
C LYS A 117 6.95 3.98 -7.62
N SER A 118 7.34 3.75 -6.37
CA SER A 118 6.45 3.86 -5.21
C SER A 118 7.12 4.53 -4.02
N VAL A 119 7.95 5.54 -4.27
CA VAL A 119 8.50 6.38 -3.21
C VAL A 119 7.41 7.29 -2.70
N ASP A 120 7.22 7.29 -1.40
CA ASP A 120 6.43 8.25 -0.64
C ASP A 120 7.41 9.21 0.04
N ILE A 121 7.21 10.51 -0.11
CA ILE A 121 8.15 11.53 0.36
C ILE A 121 7.66 12.13 1.67
N ASP A 122 8.17 11.61 2.78
CA ASP A 122 7.89 12.10 4.12
C ASP A 122 9.03 12.97 4.68
N ASN A 123 10.25 12.78 4.18
CA ASN A 123 11.45 13.43 4.69
C ASN A 123 12.52 13.64 3.61
N ASN A 124 13.61 14.34 3.97
CA ASN A 124 14.72 14.65 3.06
C ASN A 124 15.44 13.41 2.51
N ARG A 125 15.43 12.27 3.21
CA ARG A 125 16.02 11.04 2.72
C ARG A 125 15.19 10.47 1.57
N ASP A 126 13.87 10.47 1.72
CA ASP A 126 12.95 10.01 0.69
C ASP A 126 13.03 10.89 -0.55
N TRP A 127 13.18 12.21 -0.36
CA TRP A 127 13.43 13.15 -1.46
C TRP A 127 14.67 12.77 -2.26
N LYS A 128 15.81 12.53 -1.59
CA LYS A 128 17.06 12.12 -2.25
C LYS A 128 16.89 10.77 -2.97
N GLU A 129 16.17 9.81 -2.38
CA GLU A 129 15.86 8.54 -3.02
C GLU A 129 15.03 8.77 -4.31
N ALA A 130 14.02 9.63 -4.25
CA ALA A 130 13.22 10.00 -5.41
C ALA A 130 14.07 10.66 -6.52
N GLU A 131 14.97 11.57 -6.19
CA GLU A 131 15.90 12.17 -7.16
C GLU A 131 16.77 11.13 -7.87
N ILE A 132 17.29 10.14 -7.13
CA ILE A 132 18.10 9.04 -7.70
C ILE A 132 17.27 8.22 -8.68
N TYR A 133 16.00 7.90 -8.33
CA TYR A 133 15.13 7.13 -9.22
C TYR A 133 14.62 7.92 -10.42
N ALA A 134 14.48 9.23 -10.29
CA ALA A 134 14.11 10.10 -11.41
C ALA A 134 15.21 10.17 -12.49
N LYS A 135 16.48 10.12 -12.08
CA LYS A 135 17.64 10.13 -12.99
C LYS A 135 17.86 8.80 -13.71
N LYS A 136 17.34 7.69 -13.18
CA LYS A 136 17.42 6.35 -13.80
C LYS A 136 16.23 6.12 -14.75
N LYS A 137 16.16 6.92 -15.82
CA LYS A 137 15.20 6.72 -16.92
C LYS A 137 15.68 5.64 -17.87
#